data_65bb54c18f08f990511e05b97fc61eec
#
_entry.id   65bb54c18f08f990511e05b97fc61eec
#
_cell.length_a   1.000
_cell.length_b   1.000
_cell.length_c   1.000
_cell.angle_alpha   90.00
_cell.angle_beta   90.00
_cell.angle_gamma   90.00
#
_symmetry.space_group_name_H-M   'P 1'
#
loop_
_entity.id
_entity.type
_entity.pdbx_description
1 polymer ?
#
loop_
_entity_poly.entity_id
_entity_poly.type
_entity_poly.pdbx_seq_one_letter_code
_entity_poly.pdbx_strand_id
1 'polypeptide(L)'
;MKKSAFFLAALCSGSLLVASCNSDKTADTTATTTETTTPDAAASGDMAGMDHSKMAEGGTAGDSPLMASMNDMMAKMNAMKPKGNTDHDFAHMMMEHHRGAVAMSDIELRDGKDATMRQMAEKIKADQQKEIGELEPIAERLDSAPTNYKPQDANDPFTAQMKASMDNMMKNMPPMVANPDMNFNMMMTVHHQSAMDMAKAELTHGKDTKLKEMAQKMVDTQQKEISAFKTWHAQNADKM
;
A
#
# COMPACT_ATOMS: atom_id res chain seq x y z
N MET A 1 22.65 -49.67 -11.59
CA MET A 1 23.90 -49.75 -12.42
C MET A 1 24.09 -48.38 -13.08
N LYS A 2 25.18 -47.68 -12.67
CA LYS A 2 26.11 -46.85 -13.46
C LYS A 2 25.46 -45.74 -14.28
N LYS A 3 25.89 -44.45 -14.30
CA LYS A 3 27.19 -43.84 -13.95
C LYS A 3 26.99 -42.31 -13.75
N SER A 4 27.79 -41.80 -12.84
CA SER A 4 28.09 -40.36 -12.67
C SER A 4 28.80 -39.75 -13.88
N ALA A 5 28.63 -38.45 -14.10
CA ALA A 5 29.64 -37.66 -14.77
C ALA A 5 29.64 -36.22 -14.14
N PHE A 6 30.74 -35.97 -13.45
CA PHE A 6 31.21 -34.65 -13.02
C PHE A 6 31.79 -33.91 -14.22
N PHE A 7 31.57 -32.62 -14.33
CA PHE A 7 32.50 -31.71 -15.02
C PHE A 7 32.76 -30.47 -14.18
N LEU A 8 34.04 -30.22 -14.01
CA LEU A 8 34.68 -29.20 -13.19
C LEU A 8 35.31 -28.12 -14.10
N ALA A 9 35.48 -26.94 -13.57
CA ALA A 9 36.41 -25.82 -13.93
C ALA A 9 36.01 -24.96 -15.14
N ALA A 10 36.17 -23.64 -15.08
CA ALA A 10 37.40 -22.92 -14.76
C ALA A 10 37.13 -21.44 -14.40
N LEU A 11 37.95 -20.95 -13.49
CA LEU A 11 38.17 -19.53 -13.15
C LEU A 11 38.72 -18.71 -14.32
N CYS A 12 38.33 -17.46 -14.43
CA CYS A 12 39.20 -16.41 -14.95
C CYS A 12 39.00 -15.10 -14.18
N SER A 13 40.03 -14.74 -13.45
CA SER A 13 40.24 -13.45 -12.80
C SER A 13 40.65 -12.41 -13.84
N GLY A 14 40.19 -11.16 -13.68
CA GLY A 14 40.66 -10.03 -14.46
C GLY A 14 40.39 -8.72 -13.73
N SER A 15 41.37 -8.31 -12.92
CA SER A 15 41.43 -6.97 -12.32
C SER A 15 42.00 -5.99 -13.33
N LEU A 16 41.45 -4.78 -13.41
CA LEU A 16 42.16 -3.59 -13.88
C LEU A 16 41.61 -2.35 -13.16
N LEU A 17 42.53 -1.75 -12.40
CA LEU A 17 42.51 -0.41 -11.83
C LEU A 17 42.83 0.62 -12.93
N VAL A 18 42.39 1.85 -12.75
CA VAL A 18 43.05 3.17 -12.83
C VAL A 18 41.99 4.26 -12.86
N ALA A 19 42.02 5.13 -11.98
CA ALA A 19 42.73 6.36 -11.62
C ALA A 19 41.88 7.62 -11.85
N SER A 20 41.56 8.23 -10.77
CA SER A 20 41.62 9.65 -10.36
C SER A 20 41.90 10.72 -11.40
N CYS A 21 41.09 11.76 -11.43
CA CYS A 21 41.59 13.15 -11.46
C CYS A 21 40.53 14.12 -10.90
N ASN A 22 41.01 14.84 -9.90
CA ASN A 22 40.42 15.98 -9.22
C ASN A 22 40.63 17.27 -10.04
N SER A 23 39.67 18.20 -10.03
CA SER A 23 39.99 19.63 -10.17
C SER A 23 38.82 20.49 -9.68
N ASP A 24 39.08 21.15 -8.56
CA ASP A 24 38.42 22.35 -8.06
C ASP A 24 38.34 23.48 -9.08
N LYS A 25 37.28 24.26 -9.04
CA LYS A 25 37.35 25.72 -8.97
C LYS A 25 36.02 26.38 -8.57
N THR A 26 36.15 27.15 -7.51
CA THR A 26 35.27 28.18 -6.95
C THR A 26 35.08 29.39 -7.90
N ALA A 27 33.94 30.06 -7.72
CA ALA A 27 33.63 31.50 -7.58
C ALA A 27 32.23 31.77 -8.14
N ASP A 28 31.34 32.28 -7.40
CA ASP A 28 31.04 33.55 -6.71
C ASP A 28 30.03 34.42 -7.49
N THR A 29 29.03 34.89 -6.72
CA THR A 29 28.25 36.13 -6.81
C THR A 29 27.25 36.33 -7.98
N THR A 30 25.96 36.52 -7.78
CA THR A 30 25.24 37.76 -7.45
C THR A 30 23.74 37.57 -7.64
N ALA A 31 23.00 38.08 -6.65
CA ALA A 31 21.55 38.22 -6.67
C ALA A 31 21.06 39.18 -7.75
N THR A 32 19.90 38.89 -8.33
CA THR A 32 19.00 39.94 -8.82
C THR A 32 17.56 39.44 -8.78
N THR A 33 16.79 40.12 -7.95
CA THR A 33 15.34 40.10 -7.85
C THR A 33 14.73 40.68 -9.11
N THR A 34 13.72 40.04 -9.68
CA THR A 34 12.70 40.76 -10.43
C THR A 34 11.37 40.01 -10.35
N GLU A 35 10.39 40.63 -9.75
CA GLU A 35 8.95 40.31 -9.83
C GLU A 35 8.49 40.38 -11.29
N THR A 36 7.49 39.58 -11.66
CA THR A 36 6.22 40.07 -12.19
C THR A 36 5.44 38.95 -12.93
N THR A 37 4.20 38.83 -12.51
CA THR A 37 2.96 38.45 -13.23
C THR A 37 2.70 36.96 -13.50
N THR A 38 1.65 36.51 -12.80
CA THR A 38 0.71 35.47 -13.21
C THR A 38 0.01 35.83 -14.53
N PRO A 39 -0.40 34.81 -15.32
CA PRO A 39 -1.82 34.54 -15.30
C PRO A 39 -2.19 33.04 -15.34
N ASP A 40 -3.20 32.79 -14.61
CA ASP A 40 -4.43 32.10 -14.98
C ASP A 40 -4.50 30.57 -14.94
N ALA A 41 -5.55 30.19 -14.23
CA ALA A 41 -5.98 28.89 -13.81
C ALA A 41 -6.34 27.95 -14.95
N ALA A 42 -5.84 26.70 -14.84
CA ALA A 42 -6.52 25.54 -15.38
C ALA A 42 -6.84 24.60 -14.23
N ALA A 43 -8.12 24.36 -14.03
CA ALA A 43 -8.72 23.60 -12.95
C ALA A 43 -8.15 22.19 -12.83
N SER A 44 -7.33 21.96 -11.82
CA SER A 44 -7.07 20.62 -11.28
C SER A 44 -8.30 20.25 -10.45
N GLY A 45 -9.07 19.27 -10.89
CA GLY A 45 -10.17 18.69 -10.13
C GLY A 45 -9.63 18.09 -8.82
N ASP A 46 -9.89 18.83 -7.77
CA ASP A 46 -9.47 18.60 -6.40
C ASP A 46 -10.27 17.41 -5.84
N MET A 47 -9.61 16.26 -5.62
CA MET A 47 -10.12 15.17 -4.78
C MET A 47 -10.02 15.53 -3.28
N ALA A 48 -9.74 16.80 -2.94
CA ALA A 48 -9.64 17.35 -1.61
C ALA A 48 -11.01 17.79 -1.05
N GLY A 49 -11.95 16.85 -0.97
CA GLY A 49 -13.29 17.12 -0.42
C GLY A 49 -13.62 16.38 0.88
N MET A 50 -12.65 15.74 1.54
CA MET A 50 -12.86 15.16 2.86
C MET A 50 -12.21 16.02 3.94
N ASP A 51 -13.04 16.76 4.63
CA ASP A 51 -12.66 17.52 5.83
C ASP A 51 -12.34 16.54 6.97
N HIS A 52 -11.05 16.25 7.13
CA HIS A 52 -10.53 15.41 8.21
C HIS A 52 -10.64 16.06 9.60
N SER A 53 -11.09 17.30 9.69
CA SER A 53 -11.18 18.06 10.95
C SER A 53 -12.36 17.67 11.85
N LYS A 54 -13.31 16.86 11.36
CA LYS A 54 -14.50 16.43 12.13
C LYS A 54 -14.38 15.13 12.89
N MET A 55 -13.22 14.42 12.84
CA MET A 55 -13.01 13.18 13.60
C MET A 55 -12.34 13.38 14.96
N ALA A 56 -12.20 14.60 15.44
CA ALA A 56 -11.46 14.95 16.66
C ALA A 56 -12.35 15.28 17.88
N GLU A 57 -13.52 14.63 18.04
CA GLU A 57 -14.29 14.78 19.27
C GLU A 57 -14.59 13.40 19.89
N GLY A 58 -13.59 12.87 20.61
CA GLY A 58 -13.70 11.65 21.41
C GLY A 58 -12.36 11.10 21.81
N GLY A 59 -11.62 11.75 22.74
CA GLY A 59 -10.47 11.24 23.50
C GLY A 59 -9.29 10.72 22.67
N THR A 60 -8.16 11.46 22.65
CA THR A 60 -6.77 11.06 22.26
C THR A 60 -6.54 10.05 21.11
N ALA A 61 -7.46 9.89 20.18
CA ALA A 61 -7.32 9.01 19.01
C ALA A 61 -6.25 9.50 18.01
N GLY A 62 -5.86 10.79 18.07
CA GLY A 62 -4.88 11.40 17.17
C GLY A 62 -3.44 10.91 17.35
N ASP A 63 -3.10 10.33 18.50
CA ASP A 63 -1.73 9.93 18.84
C ASP A 63 -1.49 8.41 18.70
N SER A 64 -2.47 7.64 18.25
CA SER A 64 -2.29 6.19 18.04
C SER A 64 -1.37 5.92 16.85
N PRO A 65 -0.24 5.18 17.04
CA PRO A 65 0.63 4.80 15.93
C PRO A 65 -0.08 4.05 14.80
N LEU A 66 -1.09 3.22 15.14
CA LEU A 66 -1.90 2.50 14.15
C LEU A 66 -2.73 3.47 13.29
N MET A 67 -3.36 4.47 13.92
CA MET A 67 -4.11 5.50 13.20
C MET A 67 -3.18 6.35 12.32
N ALA A 68 -2.01 6.72 12.84
CA ALA A 68 -1.01 7.46 12.05
C ALA A 68 -0.55 6.66 10.83
N SER A 69 -0.32 5.35 10.97
CA SER A 69 0.04 4.46 9.87
C SER A 69 -1.08 4.36 8.81
N MET A 70 -2.34 4.27 9.24
CA MET A 70 -3.49 4.27 8.33
C MET A 70 -3.61 5.59 7.57
N ASN A 71 -3.46 6.72 8.26
CA ASN A 71 -3.52 8.04 7.64
C ASN A 71 -2.38 8.26 6.65
N ASP A 72 -1.15 7.80 6.95
CA ASP A 72 0.00 7.86 6.04
C ASP A 72 -0.25 7.05 4.77
N MET A 73 -0.75 5.81 4.91
CA MET A 73 -1.14 4.98 3.78
C MET A 73 -2.20 5.70 2.90
N MET A 74 -3.26 6.23 3.52
CA MET A 74 -4.31 6.95 2.81
C MET A 74 -3.78 8.18 2.08
N ALA A 75 -2.91 8.96 2.73
CA ALA A 75 -2.28 10.13 2.12
C ALA A 75 -1.45 9.75 0.89
N LYS A 76 -0.67 8.66 0.97
CA LYS A 76 0.12 8.15 -0.16
C LYS A 76 -0.76 7.67 -1.29
N MET A 77 -1.81 6.89 -1.01
CA MET A 77 -2.75 6.43 -2.04
C MET A 77 -3.48 7.60 -2.72
N ASN A 78 -3.92 8.60 -1.96
CA ASN A 78 -4.57 9.80 -2.50
C ASN A 78 -3.63 10.68 -3.34
N ALA A 79 -2.33 10.67 -3.04
CA ALA A 79 -1.33 11.42 -3.81
C ALA A 79 -0.96 10.76 -5.14
N MET A 80 -1.33 9.50 -5.33
CA MET A 80 -1.07 8.77 -6.57
C MET A 80 -1.85 9.37 -7.73
N LYS A 81 -1.18 9.44 -8.88
CA LYS A 81 -1.80 9.91 -10.12
C LYS A 81 -2.14 8.69 -10.97
N PRO A 82 -3.43 8.32 -11.10
CA PRO A 82 -3.81 7.17 -11.90
C PRO A 82 -3.47 7.42 -13.37
N LYS A 83 -2.96 6.37 -14.02
CA LYS A 83 -2.55 6.39 -15.42
C LYS A 83 -3.71 6.15 -16.39
N GLY A 84 -4.79 5.57 -15.88
CA GLY A 84 -5.95 5.18 -16.68
C GLY A 84 -5.83 3.78 -17.28
N ASN A 85 -4.98 2.93 -16.75
CA ASN A 85 -4.95 1.50 -17.04
C ASN A 85 -5.30 0.74 -15.76
N THR A 86 -6.35 -0.09 -15.83
CA THR A 86 -6.91 -0.79 -14.66
C THR A 86 -5.87 -1.62 -13.93
N ASP A 87 -5.13 -2.45 -14.65
CA ASP A 87 -4.14 -3.36 -14.09
C ASP A 87 -2.96 -2.59 -13.47
N HIS A 88 -2.45 -1.56 -14.19
CA HIS A 88 -1.37 -0.70 -13.68
C HIS A 88 -1.78 0.00 -12.38
N ASP A 89 -2.93 0.67 -12.41
CA ASP A 89 -3.36 1.51 -11.30
C ASP A 89 -3.77 0.65 -10.08
N PHE A 90 -4.38 -0.53 -10.31
CA PHE A 90 -4.61 -1.52 -9.27
C PHE A 90 -3.30 -1.97 -8.62
N ALA A 91 -2.31 -2.37 -9.40
CA ALA A 91 -1.05 -2.88 -8.88
C ALA A 91 -0.34 -1.84 -7.98
N HIS A 92 -0.24 -0.60 -8.43
CA HIS A 92 0.36 0.47 -7.65
C HIS A 92 -0.42 0.81 -6.38
N MET A 93 -1.75 0.92 -6.46
CA MET A 93 -2.59 1.19 -5.29
C MET A 93 -2.52 0.03 -4.28
N MET A 94 -2.53 -1.22 -4.74
CA MET A 94 -2.46 -2.39 -3.86
C MET A 94 -1.09 -2.50 -3.17
N MET A 95 0.00 -2.14 -3.84
CA MET A 95 1.32 -2.07 -3.19
C MET A 95 1.36 -1.06 -2.04
N GLU A 96 0.81 0.16 -2.21
CA GLU A 96 0.74 1.13 -1.11
C GLU A 96 -0.19 0.67 0.00
N HIS A 97 -1.30 0.05 -0.34
CA HIS A 97 -2.21 -0.54 0.63
C HIS A 97 -1.51 -1.62 1.47
N HIS A 98 -0.76 -2.51 0.84
CA HIS A 98 0.03 -3.55 1.52
C HIS A 98 1.12 -2.97 2.43
N ARG A 99 1.79 -1.87 2.02
CA ARG A 99 2.75 -1.16 2.89
C ARG A 99 2.11 -0.67 4.18
N GLY A 100 0.86 -0.24 4.12
CA GLY A 100 0.06 0.09 5.30
C GLY A 100 -0.10 -1.09 6.26
N ALA A 101 -0.46 -2.27 5.75
CA ALA A 101 -0.58 -3.47 6.58
C ALA A 101 0.75 -3.90 7.19
N VAL A 102 1.85 -3.81 6.44
CA VAL A 102 3.21 -4.08 6.94
C VAL A 102 3.53 -3.14 8.12
N ALA A 103 3.28 -1.84 7.97
CA ALA A 103 3.52 -0.86 9.03
C ALA A 103 2.64 -1.10 10.27
N MET A 104 1.35 -1.41 10.09
CA MET A 104 0.45 -1.79 11.20
C MET A 104 0.90 -3.08 11.89
N SER A 105 1.38 -4.07 11.15
CA SER A 105 1.93 -5.31 11.70
C SER A 105 3.19 -5.07 12.51
N ASP A 106 4.07 -4.15 12.09
CA ASP A 106 5.26 -3.76 12.86
C ASP A 106 4.89 -3.10 14.19
N ILE A 107 3.82 -2.30 14.22
CA ILE A 107 3.29 -1.69 15.44
C ILE A 107 2.77 -2.78 16.38
N GLU A 108 1.98 -3.73 15.89
CA GLU A 108 1.51 -4.86 16.68
C GLU A 108 2.66 -5.70 17.25
N LEU A 109 3.67 -5.98 16.45
CA LEU A 109 4.86 -6.73 16.89
C LEU A 109 5.68 -5.99 17.96
N ARG A 110 5.62 -4.67 18.00
CA ARG A 110 6.29 -3.85 19.01
C ARG A 110 5.46 -3.71 20.30
N ASP A 111 4.17 -3.41 20.17
CA ASP A 111 3.31 -2.94 21.26
C ASP A 111 2.30 -3.99 21.73
N GLY A 112 1.92 -4.94 20.88
CA GLY A 112 0.97 -6.02 21.15
C GLY A 112 1.51 -7.03 22.15
N LYS A 113 0.60 -7.62 22.92
CA LYS A 113 0.91 -8.59 24.00
C LYS A 113 0.28 -9.95 23.77
N ASP A 114 -0.79 -10.02 22.99
CA ASP A 114 -1.46 -11.26 22.69
C ASP A 114 -0.69 -12.10 21.67
N ALA A 115 -0.38 -13.34 22.02
CA ALA A 115 0.45 -14.21 21.18
C ALA A 115 -0.21 -14.50 19.82
N THR A 116 -1.55 -14.61 19.78
CA THR A 116 -2.29 -14.87 18.54
C THR A 116 -2.25 -13.66 17.60
N MET A 117 -2.46 -12.45 18.13
CA MET A 117 -2.40 -11.23 17.33
C MET A 117 -1.00 -10.99 16.79
N ARG A 118 0.03 -11.18 17.61
CA ARG A 118 1.45 -11.08 17.18
C ARG A 118 1.80 -12.10 16.10
N GLN A 119 1.34 -13.36 16.25
CA GLN A 119 1.53 -14.39 15.21
C GLN A 119 0.81 -14.03 13.90
N MET A 120 -0.39 -13.49 13.98
CA MET A 120 -1.11 -13.00 12.80
C MET A 120 -0.37 -11.83 12.15
N ALA A 121 0.14 -10.88 12.93
CA ALA A 121 0.91 -9.75 12.43
C ALA A 121 2.21 -10.20 11.72
N GLU A 122 2.96 -11.17 12.27
CA GLU A 122 4.15 -11.75 11.63
C GLU A 122 3.80 -12.37 10.26
N LYS A 123 2.72 -13.15 10.22
CA LYS A 123 2.26 -13.79 8.99
C LYS A 123 1.82 -12.77 7.95
N ILE A 124 0.96 -11.82 8.33
CA ILE A 124 0.45 -10.77 7.43
C ILE A 124 1.61 -9.94 6.87
N LYS A 125 2.55 -9.53 7.72
CA LYS A 125 3.74 -8.80 7.30
C LYS A 125 4.52 -9.57 6.23
N ALA A 126 4.82 -10.84 6.48
CA ALA A 126 5.59 -11.66 5.55
C ALA A 126 4.86 -11.88 4.22
N ASP A 127 3.56 -12.19 4.27
CA ASP A 127 2.76 -12.44 3.07
C ASP A 127 2.61 -11.16 2.23
N GLN A 128 2.35 -10.02 2.85
CA GLN A 128 2.16 -8.76 2.12
C GLN A 128 3.47 -8.18 1.59
N GLN A 129 4.60 -8.35 2.28
CA GLN A 129 5.91 -8.02 1.73
C GLN A 129 6.23 -8.85 0.49
N LYS A 130 5.90 -10.13 0.51
CA LYS A 130 6.05 -11.01 -0.64
C LYS A 130 5.15 -10.56 -1.81
N GLU A 131 3.89 -10.24 -1.53
CA GLU A 131 2.95 -9.78 -2.56
C GLU A 131 3.37 -8.43 -3.17
N ILE A 132 3.93 -7.50 -2.39
CA ILE A 132 4.55 -6.27 -2.91
C ILE A 132 5.65 -6.61 -3.94
N GLY A 133 6.58 -7.52 -3.59
CA GLY A 133 7.66 -7.93 -4.49
C GLY A 133 7.18 -8.69 -5.75
N GLU A 134 6.00 -9.33 -5.69
CA GLU A 134 5.37 -9.97 -6.86
C GLU A 134 4.61 -8.94 -7.73
N LEU A 135 4.03 -7.89 -7.14
CA LEU A 135 3.32 -6.82 -7.84
C LEU A 135 4.27 -5.86 -8.58
N GLU A 136 5.41 -5.53 -7.98
CA GLU A 136 6.35 -4.52 -8.48
C GLU A 136 6.78 -4.77 -9.93
N PRO A 137 7.30 -5.95 -10.33
CA PRO A 137 7.69 -6.19 -11.72
C PRO A 137 6.50 -6.22 -12.69
N ILE A 138 5.30 -6.49 -12.21
CA ILE A 138 4.09 -6.43 -13.03
C ILE A 138 3.69 -4.98 -13.26
N ALA A 139 3.71 -4.14 -12.22
CA ALA A 139 3.44 -2.71 -12.31
C ALA A 139 4.41 -2.02 -13.27
N GLU A 140 5.72 -2.27 -13.13
CA GLU A 140 6.76 -1.75 -14.04
C GLU A 140 6.52 -2.14 -15.50
N ARG A 141 6.16 -3.41 -15.76
CA ARG A 141 5.82 -3.88 -17.11
C ARG A 141 4.63 -3.13 -17.70
N LEU A 142 3.69 -2.72 -16.86
CA LEU A 142 2.48 -2.01 -17.23
C LEU A 142 2.65 -0.48 -17.36
N ASP A 143 3.82 0.06 -17.05
CA ASP A 143 4.12 1.49 -17.20
C ASP A 143 3.90 2.01 -18.63
N SER A 144 4.10 1.19 -19.64
CA SER A 144 3.84 1.54 -21.04
C SER A 144 2.47 1.11 -21.54
N ALA A 145 1.60 0.51 -20.69
CA ALA A 145 0.30 0.02 -21.09
C ALA A 145 -0.63 1.18 -21.51
N PRO A 146 -1.47 0.99 -22.54
CA PRO A 146 -2.42 2.02 -22.96
C PRO A 146 -3.53 2.21 -21.93
N THR A 147 -4.11 3.41 -21.91
CA THR A 147 -5.29 3.70 -21.09
C THR A 147 -6.47 2.83 -21.51
N ASN A 148 -7.24 2.33 -20.57
CA ASN A 148 -8.40 1.49 -20.81
C ASN A 148 -9.62 1.82 -19.93
N TYR A 149 -9.50 2.82 -19.05
CA TYR A 149 -10.58 3.38 -18.25
C TYR A 149 -10.39 4.89 -18.03
N LYS A 150 -11.35 5.56 -17.39
CA LYS A 150 -11.37 7.02 -17.19
C LYS A 150 -11.23 7.36 -15.71
N PRO A 151 -10.03 7.57 -15.19
CA PRO A 151 -9.80 7.80 -13.74
C PRO A 151 -10.42 9.09 -13.20
N GLN A 152 -10.71 10.08 -14.08
CA GLN A 152 -11.34 11.34 -13.69
C GLN A 152 -12.88 11.33 -13.83
N ASP A 153 -13.46 10.24 -14.34
CA ASP A 153 -14.90 10.07 -14.44
C ASP A 153 -15.41 9.24 -13.25
N ALA A 154 -16.13 9.89 -12.34
CA ALA A 154 -16.70 9.22 -11.17
C ALA A 154 -17.74 8.13 -11.55
N ASN A 155 -18.26 8.14 -12.77
CA ASN A 155 -19.17 7.11 -13.27
C ASN A 155 -18.45 5.95 -13.97
N ASP A 156 -17.14 6.04 -14.17
CA ASP A 156 -16.36 4.91 -14.65
C ASP A 156 -16.43 3.76 -13.63
N PRO A 157 -16.81 2.53 -14.05
CA PRO A 157 -17.05 1.45 -13.08
C PRO A 157 -15.83 1.07 -12.24
N PHE A 158 -14.63 1.09 -12.81
CA PHE A 158 -13.41 0.80 -12.06
C PHE A 158 -13.10 1.93 -11.06
N THR A 159 -13.14 3.19 -11.52
CA THR A 159 -12.98 4.36 -10.66
C THR A 159 -13.97 4.33 -9.48
N ALA A 160 -15.24 4.08 -9.75
CA ALA A 160 -16.28 4.02 -8.74
C ALA A 160 -16.04 2.92 -7.70
N GLN A 161 -15.62 1.72 -8.13
CA GLN A 161 -15.35 0.60 -7.23
C GLN A 161 -14.10 0.85 -6.38
N MET A 162 -13.02 1.35 -6.97
CA MET A 162 -11.79 1.69 -6.23
C MET A 162 -12.07 2.78 -5.20
N LYS A 163 -12.79 3.83 -5.57
CA LYS A 163 -13.20 4.87 -4.62
C LYS A 163 -14.09 4.33 -3.52
N ALA A 164 -15.08 3.49 -3.84
CA ALA A 164 -15.98 2.90 -2.85
C ALA A 164 -15.24 2.04 -1.83
N SER A 165 -14.18 1.30 -2.21
CA SER A 165 -13.38 0.52 -1.28
C SER A 165 -12.71 1.39 -0.23
N MET A 166 -12.17 2.55 -0.64
CA MET A 166 -11.51 3.51 0.25
C MET A 166 -12.53 4.24 1.15
N ASP A 167 -13.63 4.72 0.57
CA ASP A 167 -14.72 5.38 1.31
C ASP A 167 -15.31 4.45 2.36
N ASN A 168 -15.53 3.18 2.03
CA ASN A 168 -16.04 2.17 2.96
C ASN A 168 -15.05 1.87 4.09
N MET A 169 -13.75 1.80 3.79
CA MET A 169 -12.71 1.63 4.81
C MET A 169 -12.78 2.78 5.82
N MET A 170 -12.78 4.03 5.34
CA MET A 170 -12.83 5.21 6.20
C MET A 170 -14.13 5.30 7.00
N LYS A 171 -15.27 5.00 6.39
CA LYS A 171 -16.57 5.01 7.05
C LYS A 171 -16.68 3.97 8.18
N ASN A 172 -16.01 2.84 8.04
CA ASN A 172 -16.04 1.75 9.00
C ASN A 172 -14.82 1.73 9.92
N MET A 173 -14.06 2.84 9.97
CA MET A 173 -12.91 2.96 10.87
C MET A 173 -13.35 2.78 12.32
N PRO A 174 -12.75 1.81 13.07
CA PRO A 174 -13.13 1.57 14.44
C PRO A 174 -12.61 2.66 15.38
N PRO A 175 -13.29 2.93 16.50
CA PRO A 175 -12.74 3.76 17.57
C PRO A 175 -11.52 3.05 18.20
N MET A 176 -10.51 3.83 18.58
CA MET A 176 -9.38 3.29 19.32
C MET A 176 -9.75 3.01 20.77
N VAL A 177 -9.30 1.87 21.29
CA VAL A 177 -9.45 1.45 22.68
C VAL A 177 -8.10 1.36 23.39
N ALA A 178 -8.10 1.09 24.69
CA ALA A 178 -6.85 1.02 25.47
C ALA A 178 -5.98 -0.21 25.13
N ASN A 179 -6.57 -1.26 24.58
CA ASN A 179 -5.90 -2.52 24.25
C ASN A 179 -5.27 -2.45 22.85
N PRO A 180 -3.93 -2.51 22.71
CA PRO A 180 -3.26 -2.44 21.41
C PRO A 180 -3.61 -3.61 20.48
N ASP A 181 -3.72 -4.83 21.02
CA ASP A 181 -4.06 -6.03 20.22
C ASP A 181 -5.48 -5.92 19.65
N MET A 182 -6.41 -5.33 20.41
CA MET A 182 -7.78 -5.06 19.95
C MET A 182 -7.79 -4.01 18.83
N ASN A 183 -7.00 -2.95 18.98
CA ASN A 183 -6.86 -1.92 17.95
C ASN A 183 -6.29 -2.49 16.65
N PHE A 184 -5.26 -3.31 16.73
CA PHE A 184 -4.70 -4.01 15.56
C PHE A 184 -5.74 -4.91 14.89
N ASN A 185 -6.44 -5.74 15.68
CA ASN A 185 -7.50 -6.63 15.20
C ASN A 185 -8.58 -5.87 14.41
N MET A 186 -9.11 -4.80 14.99
CA MET A 186 -10.19 -4.02 14.38
C MET A 186 -9.71 -3.26 13.15
N MET A 187 -8.54 -2.60 13.22
CA MET A 187 -7.97 -1.83 12.11
C MET A 187 -7.61 -2.73 10.93
N MET A 188 -6.95 -3.87 11.19
CA MET A 188 -6.57 -4.80 10.13
C MET A 188 -7.79 -5.47 9.49
N THR A 189 -8.87 -5.69 10.25
CA THR A 189 -10.14 -6.20 9.70
C THR A 189 -10.72 -5.27 8.64
N VAL A 190 -10.80 -3.96 8.89
CA VAL A 190 -11.34 -3.01 7.90
C VAL A 190 -10.36 -2.77 6.75
N HIS A 191 -9.06 -2.82 7.02
CA HIS A 191 -8.02 -2.75 6.01
C HIS A 191 -8.13 -3.92 5.02
N HIS A 192 -8.22 -5.14 5.50
CA HIS A 192 -8.40 -6.34 4.67
C HIS A 192 -9.70 -6.31 3.86
N GLN A 193 -10.78 -5.80 4.43
CA GLN A 193 -12.03 -5.64 3.67
C GLN A 193 -11.83 -4.71 2.48
N SER A 194 -11.14 -3.59 2.67
CA SER A 194 -10.81 -2.65 1.57
C SER A 194 -9.97 -3.32 0.48
N ALA A 195 -8.91 -4.05 0.85
CA ALA A 195 -8.10 -4.79 -0.11
C ALA A 195 -8.90 -5.81 -0.93
N MET A 196 -9.80 -6.54 -0.28
CA MET A 196 -10.70 -7.48 -0.97
C MET A 196 -11.60 -6.76 -1.97
N ASP A 197 -12.12 -5.59 -1.64
CA ASP A 197 -13.00 -4.83 -2.52
C ASP A 197 -12.21 -4.25 -3.72
N MET A 198 -10.97 -3.79 -3.51
CA MET A 198 -10.04 -3.42 -4.58
C MET A 198 -9.71 -4.63 -5.48
N ALA A 199 -9.40 -5.79 -4.88
CA ALA A 199 -9.11 -7.02 -5.63
C ALA A 199 -10.30 -7.49 -6.49
N LYS A 200 -11.54 -7.33 -6.01
CA LYS A 200 -12.75 -7.61 -6.80
C LYS A 200 -12.91 -6.65 -7.98
N ALA A 201 -12.50 -5.37 -7.83
CA ALA A 201 -12.48 -4.44 -8.96
C ALA A 201 -11.50 -4.91 -10.04
N GLU A 202 -10.30 -5.38 -9.65
CA GLU A 202 -9.34 -5.99 -10.58
C GLU A 202 -9.90 -7.24 -11.26
N LEU A 203 -10.51 -8.15 -10.51
CA LEU A 203 -11.15 -9.36 -11.06
C LEU A 203 -12.20 -9.02 -12.10
N THR A 204 -12.93 -7.93 -11.93
CA THR A 204 -14.02 -7.50 -12.81
C THR A 204 -13.51 -6.76 -14.05
N HIS A 205 -12.56 -5.85 -13.88
CA HIS A 205 -12.17 -4.87 -14.90
C HIS A 205 -10.76 -5.10 -15.46
N GLY A 206 -9.87 -5.75 -14.69
CA GLY A 206 -8.51 -6.06 -15.09
C GLY A 206 -8.44 -7.01 -16.28
N LYS A 207 -7.34 -6.95 -17.01
CA LYS A 207 -7.05 -7.75 -18.21
C LYS A 207 -5.81 -8.62 -18.05
N ASP A 208 -4.92 -8.28 -17.13
CA ASP A 208 -3.73 -9.05 -16.87
C ASP A 208 -4.06 -10.32 -16.08
N THR A 209 -3.80 -11.47 -16.72
CA THR A 209 -4.13 -12.78 -16.14
C THR A 209 -3.40 -13.00 -14.80
N LYS A 210 -2.14 -12.59 -14.70
CA LYS A 210 -1.34 -12.79 -13.49
C LYS A 210 -1.87 -11.94 -12.33
N LEU A 211 -2.23 -10.69 -12.59
CA LEU A 211 -2.84 -9.83 -11.56
C LEU A 211 -4.19 -10.37 -11.10
N LYS A 212 -5.01 -10.88 -12.01
CA LYS A 212 -6.30 -11.51 -11.65
C LYS A 212 -6.11 -12.76 -10.80
N GLU A 213 -5.12 -13.61 -11.10
CA GLU A 213 -4.76 -14.75 -10.24
C GLU A 213 -4.33 -14.29 -8.84
N MET A 214 -3.51 -13.24 -8.76
CA MET A 214 -3.08 -12.66 -7.49
C MET A 214 -4.26 -12.04 -6.73
N ALA A 215 -5.12 -11.28 -7.41
CA ALA A 215 -6.31 -10.67 -6.80
C ALA A 215 -7.25 -11.74 -6.22
N GLN A 216 -7.47 -12.87 -6.92
CA GLN A 216 -8.28 -13.97 -6.39
C GLN A 216 -7.64 -14.58 -5.14
N LYS A 217 -6.33 -14.80 -5.15
CA LYS A 217 -5.61 -15.31 -3.99
C LYS A 217 -5.67 -14.35 -2.80
N MET A 218 -5.57 -13.02 -3.03
CA MET A 218 -5.73 -11.99 -2.00
C MET A 218 -7.12 -12.08 -1.36
N VAL A 219 -8.18 -12.17 -2.18
CA VAL A 219 -9.56 -12.35 -1.68
C VAL A 219 -9.68 -13.58 -0.79
N ASP A 220 -9.17 -14.73 -1.24
CA ASP A 220 -9.28 -16.00 -0.52
C ASP A 220 -8.49 -16.00 0.80
N THR A 221 -7.30 -15.39 0.80
CA THR A 221 -6.43 -15.32 1.98
C THR A 221 -7.00 -14.34 3.01
N GLN A 222 -7.31 -13.12 2.59
CA GLN A 222 -7.75 -12.07 3.49
C GLN A 222 -9.15 -12.34 4.06
N GLN A 223 -10.03 -13.05 3.33
CA GLN A 223 -11.30 -13.53 3.89
C GLN A 223 -11.08 -14.48 5.07
N LYS A 224 -10.08 -15.36 5.01
CA LYS A 224 -9.72 -16.27 6.11
C LYS A 224 -9.16 -15.48 7.30
N GLU A 225 -8.33 -14.49 7.03
CA GLU A 225 -7.73 -13.63 8.06
C GLU A 225 -8.79 -12.78 8.76
N ILE A 226 -9.74 -12.18 8.02
CA ILE A 226 -10.92 -11.51 8.61
C ILE A 226 -11.71 -12.46 9.49
N SER A 227 -11.93 -13.69 9.08
CA SER A 227 -12.66 -14.69 9.88
C SER A 227 -11.92 -15.03 11.17
N ALA A 228 -10.60 -15.14 11.12
CA ALA A 228 -9.76 -15.34 12.30
C ALA A 228 -9.78 -14.13 13.24
N PHE A 229 -9.69 -12.92 12.72
CA PHE A 229 -9.82 -11.68 13.49
C PHE A 229 -11.18 -11.60 14.20
N LYS A 230 -12.27 -11.86 13.50
CA LYS A 230 -13.62 -11.86 14.09
C LYS A 230 -13.77 -12.91 15.20
N THR A 231 -13.19 -14.10 15.01
CA THR A 231 -13.20 -15.16 16.03
C THR A 231 -12.44 -14.72 17.28
N TRP A 232 -11.22 -14.18 17.12
CA TRP A 232 -10.44 -13.68 18.23
C TRP A 232 -11.13 -12.51 18.93
N HIS A 233 -11.70 -11.57 18.18
CA HIS A 233 -12.45 -10.42 18.71
C HIS A 233 -13.60 -10.88 19.61
N ALA A 234 -14.41 -11.83 19.14
CA ALA A 234 -15.53 -12.37 19.92
C ALA A 234 -15.08 -13.05 21.22
N GLN A 235 -13.90 -13.67 21.25
CA GLN A 235 -13.32 -14.32 22.43
C GLN A 235 -12.66 -13.35 23.42
N ASN A 236 -12.40 -12.10 23.00
CA ASN A 236 -11.67 -11.10 23.79
C ASN A 236 -12.45 -9.78 23.94
N ALA A 237 -13.75 -9.78 23.68
CA ALA A 237 -14.58 -8.56 23.70
C ALA A 237 -14.63 -7.88 25.09
N ASP A 238 -14.38 -8.63 26.15
CA ASP A 238 -14.27 -8.14 27.53
C ASP A 238 -12.96 -7.38 27.83
N LYS A 239 -12.00 -7.41 26.91
CA LYS A 239 -10.69 -6.73 27.03
C LYS A 239 -10.61 -5.40 26.26
N MET A 240 -11.74 -4.87 25.83
CA MET A 240 -11.83 -3.59 25.08
C MET A 240 -11.49 -2.38 25.94
#